data_ff4e615baa7fbb1c9a9e00fdfe8a0ac1
#
_entry.id   ff4e615baa7fbb1c9a9e00fdfe8a0ac1
#
_cell.length_a   1.000
_cell.length_b   1.000
_cell.length_c   1.000
_cell.angle_alpha   90.00
_cell.angle_beta   90.00
_cell.angle_gamma   90.00
#
_symmetry.space_group_name_H-M   'P 1'
#
loop_
_entity.id
_entity.type
_entity.pdbx_description
1 polymer ?
#
loop_
_entity_poly.entity_id
_entity_poly.type
_entity_poly.pdbx_seq_one_letter_code
_entity_poly.pdbx_strand_id
1 'polypeptide(L)' 'MIYTYSVKIQTDLSEGYILVNAMSEDEAIAIAEMEWLDGFHPQIDGNEILYIIPSGPGI' A
#
# COMPACT_ATOMS: atom_id res chain seq x y z
N MET A 1 -0.13 9.09 -18.86
CA MET A 1 0.99 9.61 -18.06
C MET A 1 1.20 8.74 -16.85
N ILE A 2 2.44 8.46 -16.53
CA ILE A 2 2.77 7.59 -15.41
C ILE A 2 3.12 8.44 -14.19
N TYR A 3 2.53 8.11 -13.07
CA TYR A 3 2.77 8.78 -11.80
C TYR A 3 3.51 7.84 -10.85
N THR A 4 4.24 8.41 -9.92
CA THR A 4 4.89 7.63 -8.88
C THR A 4 4.07 7.72 -7.60
N TYR A 5 3.68 6.57 -7.08
CA TYR A 5 2.92 6.47 -5.84
C TYR A 5 3.80 5.88 -4.76
N SER A 6 3.67 6.42 -3.57
CA SER A 6 4.34 5.89 -2.39
C SER A 6 3.38 4.92 -1.69
N VAL A 7 3.74 3.67 -1.63
CA VAL A 7 2.93 2.67 -0.93
C VAL A 7 3.60 2.40 0.41
N LYS A 8 2.97 2.87 1.47
CA LYS A 8 3.48 2.73 2.82
C LYS A 8 2.78 1.57 3.52
N ILE A 9 3.56 0.72 4.13
CA ILE A 9 3.05 -0.43 4.87
C ILE A 9 3.44 -0.24 6.33
N GLN A 10 2.45 -0.15 7.19
CA GLN A 10 2.66 0.10 8.61
C GLN A 10 2.15 -1.06 9.44
N THR A 11 3.02 -1.56 10.30
CA THR A 11 2.65 -2.60 11.28
C THR A 11 2.94 -2.05 12.67
N ASP A 12 2.57 -2.80 13.71
CA ASP A 12 2.86 -2.38 15.09
C ASP A 12 4.35 -2.34 15.38
N LEU A 13 5.14 -3.07 14.62
CA LEU A 13 6.56 -3.22 14.91
C LEU A 13 7.46 -2.40 13.99
N SER A 14 6.97 -2.03 12.83
CA SER A 14 7.79 -1.33 11.87
C SER A 14 6.95 -0.66 10.81
N GLU A 15 7.59 0.19 10.02
CA GLU A 15 6.97 0.73 8.83
C GLU A 15 8.00 0.80 7.72
N GLY A 16 7.50 0.69 6.50
CA GLY A 16 8.34 0.82 5.32
C GLY A 16 7.48 1.23 4.15
N TYR A 17 8.12 1.61 3.07
CA TYR A 17 7.35 1.95 1.88
C TYR A 17 8.16 1.67 0.62
N ILE A 18 7.44 1.55 -0.47
CA ILE A 18 7.99 1.32 -1.78
C ILE A 18 7.36 2.31 -2.74
N LEU A 19 8.04 2.55 -3.83
CA LEU A 19 7.52 3.40 -4.89
C LEU A 19 6.97 2.54 -6.02
N VAL A 20 5.78 2.90 -6.48
CA VAL A 20 5.11 2.18 -7.55
C VAL A 20 4.79 3.18 -8.67
N ASN A 21 5.17 2.85 -9.86
CA ASN A 21 4.83 3.65 -11.03
C ASN A 21 3.55 3.10 -11.64
N ALA A 22 2.56 3.94 -11.78
CA ALA A 22 1.25 3.53 -12.28
C ALA A 22 0.55 4.70 -12.94
N MET A 23 -0.44 4.43 -13.75
CA MET A 23 -1.19 5.46 -14.45
C MET A 23 -2.30 6.04 -13.59
N SER A 24 -2.70 5.35 -12.54
CA SER A 24 -3.76 5.80 -11.63
C SER A 24 -3.58 5.15 -10.27
N GLU A 25 -4.32 5.69 -9.28
CA GLU A 25 -4.35 5.09 -7.94
C GLU A 25 -4.82 3.64 -7.99
N ASP A 26 -5.87 3.38 -8.76
CA ASP A 26 -6.41 2.03 -8.86
C ASP A 26 -5.38 1.05 -9.38
N GLU A 27 -4.59 1.48 -10.35
CA GLU A 27 -3.53 0.63 -10.89
C GLU A 27 -2.44 0.40 -9.85
N ALA A 28 -2.06 1.46 -9.12
CA ALA A 28 -1.05 1.33 -8.07
C ALA A 28 -1.50 0.37 -6.98
N ILE A 29 -2.76 0.48 -6.58
CA ILE A 29 -3.34 -0.42 -5.59
C ILE A 29 -3.35 -1.86 -6.10
N ALA A 30 -3.74 -2.06 -7.35
CA ALA A 30 -3.76 -3.38 -7.94
C ALA A 30 -2.37 -4.01 -7.98
N ILE A 31 -1.36 -3.23 -8.30
CA ILE A 31 0.02 -3.72 -8.31
C ILE A 31 0.45 -4.13 -6.90
N ALA A 32 0.18 -3.27 -5.92
CA ALA A 32 0.57 -3.56 -4.54
C ALA A 32 -0.15 -4.81 -4.01
N GLU A 33 -1.44 -4.93 -4.28
CA GLU A 33 -2.21 -6.07 -3.80
C GLU A 33 -1.77 -7.37 -4.46
N MET A 34 -1.47 -7.32 -5.73
CA MET A 34 -1.02 -8.50 -6.44
C MET A 34 0.31 -9.01 -5.88
N GLU A 35 1.18 -8.11 -5.46
CA GLU A 35 2.51 -8.47 -4.99
C GLU A 35 2.52 -8.87 -3.51
N TRP A 36 1.82 -8.12 -2.66
CA TRP A 36 2.02 -8.29 -1.23
C TRP A 36 0.78 -8.19 -0.36
N LEU A 37 -0.25 -7.49 -0.80
CA LEU A 37 -1.26 -6.94 0.11
C LEU A 37 -2.67 -7.41 -0.18
N ASP A 38 -2.80 -8.57 -0.76
CA ASP A 38 -4.11 -9.14 -1.07
C ASP A 38 -4.96 -9.24 0.19
N GLY A 39 -6.15 -8.70 0.12
CA GLY A 39 -7.09 -8.74 1.23
C GLY A 39 -7.06 -7.53 2.15
N PHE A 40 -6.13 -6.61 1.97
CA PHE A 40 -6.09 -5.39 2.77
C PHE A 40 -6.62 -4.21 2.00
N HIS A 41 -7.24 -3.27 2.71
CA HIS A 41 -7.79 -2.05 2.12
C HIS A 41 -6.89 -0.87 2.44
N PRO A 42 -6.44 -0.11 1.45
CA PRO A 42 -5.59 1.04 1.71
C PRO A 42 -6.37 2.28 2.09
N GLN A 43 -5.69 3.17 2.76
CA GLN A 43 -6.12 4.55 2.93
C GLN A 43 -5.32 5.39 1.93
N ILE A 44 -5.98 6.31 1.26
CA ILE A 44 -5.34 7.09 0.21
C ILE A 44 -5.29 8.55 0.59
N ASP A 45 -4.10 9.14 0.46
CA ASP A 45 -3.90 10.56 0.72
C ASP A 45 -2.97 11.11 -0.36
N GLY A 46 -3.56 11.77 -1.35
CA GLY A 46 -2.79 12.28 -2.48
C GLY A 46 -2.11 11.15 -3.25
N ASN A 47 -0.80 11.20 -3.34
CA ASN A 47 -0.03 10.15 -3.99
C ASN A 47 0.47 9.09 -3.01
N GLU A 48 0.00 9.13 -1.77
CA GLU A 48 0.39 8.16 -0.78
C GLU A 48 -0.73 7.14 -0.58
N ILE A 49 -0.36 5.88 -0.59
CA ILE A 49 -1.29 4.78 -0.37
C ILE A 49 -0.80 4.07 0.89
N LEU A 50 -1.62 4.08 1.94
CA LEU A 50 -1.23 3.56 3.24
C LEU A 50 -1.98 2.27 3.57
N TYR A 51 -1.23 1.22 3.84
CA TYR A 51 -1.77 -0.03 4.36
C TYR A 51 -1.37 -0.16 5.81
N ILE A 52 -2.35 -0.37 6.68
CA ILE A 52 -2.12 -0.61 8.09
C ILE A 52 -2.42 -2.08 8.34
N ILE A 53 -1.39 -2.82 8.69
CA ILE A 53 -1.50 -4.27 8.87
C ILE A 53 -1.49 -4.57 10.37
N PRO A 54 -2.56 -5.15 10.91
CA PRO A 54 -2.59 -5.48 12.33
C PRO A 54 -1.52 -6.50 12.64
N SER A 55 -0.85 -6.33 13.75
CA SER A 55 0.15 -7.28 14.16
C SER A 55 -0.50 -8.45 14.87
N GLY A 56 0.13 -9.57 14.71
CA GLY A 56 -0.28 -10.73 15.40
C GLY A 56 -1.58 -11.30 14.91
N PRO A 57 -1.87 -12.46 15.33
CA PRO A 57 -3.07 -13.15 14.95
C PRO A 57 -4.25 -12.70 15.73
N GLY A 58 -4.05 -11.84 16.53
CA GLY A 58 -5.13 -11.39 17.33
C GLY A 58 -5.75 -12.50 18.07
N ILE A 59 -5.32 -13.19 17.80
CA ILE A 59 -5.97 -13.99 18.23
C ILE A 59 -5.97 -14.88 18.57
#